data_1db86f2b54987aa59468a80389f99f46
#
_entry.id   1db86f2b54987aa59468a80389f99f46
#
_cell.length_a   1.000
_cell.length_b   1.000
_cell.length_c   1.000
_cell.angle_alpha   90.00
_cell.angle_beta   90.00
_cell.angle_gamma   90.00
#
_symmetry.space_group_name_H-M   'P 1'
#
loop_
_entity.id
_entity.type
_entity.pdbx_description
1 polymer ?
#
loop_
_entity_poly.entity_id
_entity_poly.type
_entity_poly.pdbx_seq_one_letter_code
_entity_poly.pdbx_strand_id
1 'polypeptide(L)'
;MTLTTQQKATLKAAINANPTWAAYPMSGDGYYDLARALSQEAAPTFWVWSTAADVQAIRAAVVWANLTPSDVPDGTQNWMNRSLQCQGKQFNLQMIIPFTGTLNASDVNLRNGLQDALQNVRSGAAGASQDAGWAAVRNTLARKAKYIEQILANTTTGNGSTRVLSATMVWEGDIGDADVAAARAA
;
A
#
# COMPACT_ATOMS: atom_id res chain seq x y z
N MET A 1 -16.56 -7.12 10.12
CA MET A 1 -15.35 -7.78 10.67
C MET A 1 -15.25 -7.36 12.13
N THR A 2 -15.19 -8.26 13.08
CA THR A 2 -15.13 -7.93 14.51
C THR A 2 -13.69 -7.81 14.99
N LEU A 3 -13.42 -6.84 15.86
CA LEU A 3 -12.10 -6.63 16.47
C LEU A 3 -11.71 -7.81 17.36
N THR A 4 -10.46 -8.25 17.27
CA THR A 4 -9.87 -9.20 18.24
C THR A 4 -9.72 -8.55 19.62
N THR A 5 -9.53 -9.36 20.67
CA THR A 5 -9.30 -8.85 22.04
C THR A 5 -8.12 -7.89 22.10
N GLN A 6 -7.02 -8.21 21.41
CA GLN A 6 -5.83 -7.35 21.33
C GLN A 6 -6.12 -6.02 20.63
N GLN A 7 -6.85 -6.06 19.53
CA GLN A 7 -7.25 -4.84 18.79
C GLN A 7 -8.16 -3.94 19.61
N LYS A 8 -9.11 -4.52 20.37
CA LYS A 8 -9.96 -3.77 21.31
C LYS A 8 -9.14 -3.08 22.40
N ALA A 9 -8.17 -3.76 22.99
CA ALA A 9 -7.28 -3.17 23.99
C ALA A 9 -6.44 -2.03 23.41
N THR A 10 -5.89 -2.21 22.19
CA THR A 10 -5.14 -1.17 21.48
C THR A 10 -6.02 0.04 21.18
N LEU A 11 -7.23 -0.18 20.69
CA LEU A 11 -8.19 0.89 20.39
C LEU A 11 -8.60 1.63 21.67
N LYS A 12 -8.92 0.92 22.75
CA LYS A 12 -9.22 1.53 24.06
C LYS A 12 -8.08 2.43 24.54
N ALA A 13 -6.85 1.95 24.47
CA ALA A 13 -5.68 2.74 24.86
C ALA A 13 -5.55 4.03 24.01
N ALA A 14 -5.75 3.92 22.71
CA ALA A 14 -5.70 5.08 21.80
C ALA A 14 -6.82 6.09 22.07
N ILE A 15 -8.05 5.63 22.31
CA ILE A 15 -9.18 6.49 22.68
C ILE A 15 -8.88 7.24 23.98
N ASN A 16 -8.40 6.55 25.01
CA ASN A 16 -8.09 7.16 26.31
C ASN A 16 -6.91 8.16 26.24
N ALA A 17 -5.96 7.93 25.35
CA ALA A 17 -4.83 8.83 25.13
C ALA A 17 -5.19 10.10 24.39
N ASN A 18 -6.31 10.13 23.67
CA ASN A 18 -6.76 11.30 22.91
C ASN A 18 -7.91 12.00 23.65
N PRO A 19 -7.71 13.21 24.22
CA PRO A 19 -8.74 13.90 25.00
C PRO A 19 -10.05 14.14 24.24
N THR A 20 -9.97 14.41 22.93
CA THR A 20 -11.16 14.62 22.09
C THR A 20 -11.98 13.33 21.97
N TRP A 21 -11.33 12.18 21.76
CA TRP A 21 -12.02 10.89 21.65
C TRP A 21 -12.51 10.38 23.00
N ALA A 22 -11.76 10.60 24.07
CA ALA A 22 -12.17 10.23 25.43
C ALA A 22 -13.41 10.98 25.89
N ALA A 23 -13.65 12.21 25.39
CA ALA A 23 -14.78 13.06 25.74
C ALA A 23 -16.12 12.61 25.15
N TYR A 24 -16.12 11.72 24.13
CA TYR A 24 -17.40 11.21 23.60
C TYR A 24 -18.17 10.42 24.68
N PRO A 25 -19.50 10.62 24.79
CA PRO A 25 -20.32 9.91 25.78
C PRO A 25 -20.23 8.39 25.65
N MET A 26 -20.35 7.68 26.77
CA MET A 26 -20.46 6.21 26.79
C MET A 26 -21.93 5.78 26.58
N SER A 27 -22.48 6.18 25.44
CA SER A 27 -23.88 5.91 25.04
C SER A 27 -23.92 5.52 23.56
N GLY A 28 -25.06 5.05 23.06
CA GLY A 28 -25.23 4.66 21.66
C GLY A 28 -24.82 5.77 20.69
N ASP A 29 -25.32 6.99 20.89
CA ASP A 29 -24.99 8.15 20.05
C ASP A 29 -23.49 8.49 20.14
N GLY A 30 -22.93 8.48 21.35
CA GLY A 30 -21.50 8.74 21.55
C GLY A 30 -20.59 7.69 20.89
N TYR A 31 -20.99 6.41 20.89
CA TYR A 31 -20.26 5.36 20.18
C TYR A 31 -20.34 5.53 18.66
N TYR A 32 -21.52 5.91 18.15
CA TYR A 32 -21.71 6.20 16.73
C TYR A 32 -20.86 7.39 16.27
N ASP A 33 -20.88 8.50 16.99
CA ASP A 33 -20.09 9.68 16.67
C ASP A 33 -18.57 9.40 16.74
N LEU A 34 -18.13 8.64 17.75
CA LEU A 34 -16.74 8.23 17.86
C LEU A 34 -16.33 7.28 16.72
N ALA A 35 -17.17 6.32 16.35
CA ALA A 35 -16.92 5.43 15.21
C ALA A 35 -16.77 6.23 13.91
N ARG A 36 -17.64 7.23 13.71
CA ARG A 36 -17.54 8.14 12.57
C ARG A 36 -16.26 8.96 12.58
N ALA A 37 -15.83 9.46 13.75
CA ALA A 37 -14.56 10.20 13.88
C ALA A 37 -13.34 9.31 13.59
N LEU A 38 -13.33 8.08 14.09
CA LEU A 38 -12.27 7.09 13.85
C LEU A 38 -12.20 6.61 12.39
N SER A 39 -13.30 6.72 11.65
CA SER A 39 -13.40 6.38 10.23
C SER A 39 -13.00 7.53 9.29
N GLN A 40 -12.64 8.71 9.82
CA GLN A 40 -12.10 9.81 9.01
C GLN A 40 -10.64 9.57 8.64
N GLU A 41 -10.16 10.28 7.60
CA GLU A 41 -8.75 10.27 7.21
C GLU A 41 -7.86 10.74 8.37
N ALA A 42 -6.81 10.00 8.66
CA ALA A 42 -5.89 10.30 9.76
C ALA A 42 -5.15 11.64 9.53
N ALA A 43 -5.08 12.44 10.60
CA ALA A 43 -4.30 13.67 10.62
C ALA A 43 -3.34 13.65 11.84
N PRO A 44 -2.02 13.86 11.64
CA PRO A 44 -1.36 14.06 10.34
C PRO A 44 -1.50 12.86 9.42
N THR A 45 -1.38 13.06 8.10
CA THR A 45 -1.54 12.01 7.09
C THR A 45 -0.68 10.78 7.41
N PHE A 46 -1.33 9.63 7.45
CA PHE A 46 -0.70 8.34 7.65
C PHE A 46 -0.89 7.47 6.41
N TRP A 47 0.18 6.84 5.92
CA TRP A 47 0.16 6.03 4.71
C TRP A 47 0.15 4.55 5.03
N VAL A 48 -0.72 3.80 4.35
CA VAL A 48 -0.79 2.33 4.44
C VAL A 48 -0.69 1.71 3.05
N TRP A 49 -0.17 0.50 2.98
CA TRP A 49 -0.21 -0.29 1.75
C TRP A 49 -1.66 -0.71 1.48
N SER A 50 -2.13 -0.47 0.26
CA SER A 50 -3.49 -0.84 -0.15
C SER A 50 -3.61 -2.36 -0.29
N THR A 51 -4.67 -2.96 0.25
CA THR A 51 -5.00 -4.37 -0.01
C THR A 51 -5.72 -4.53 -1.36
N ALA A 52 -6.16 -3.42 -1.95
CA ALA A 52 -6.88 -3.39 -3.23
C ALA A 52 -6.34 -2.25 -4.12
N ALA A 53 -5.03 -2.25 -4.40
CA ALA A 53 -4.42 -1.27 -5.30
C ALA A 53 -4.91 -1.48 -6.74
N ASP A 54 -5.31 -0.40 -7.42
CA ASP A 54 -5.84 -0.47 -8.77
C ASP A 54 -4.76 -0.85 -9.78
N VAL A 55 -4.97 -1.96 -10.45
CA VAL A 55 -4.06 -2.50 -11.47
C VAL A 55 -3.89 -1.56 -12.66
N GLN A 56 -4.92 -0.80 -13.06
CA GLN A 56 -4.80 0.14 -14.18
C GLN A 56 -3.92 1.33 -13.79
N ALA A 57 -4.05 1.84 -12.56
CA ALA A 57 -3.15 2.88 -12.05
C ALA A 57 -1.69 2.40 -11.96
N ILE A 58 -1.47 1.15 -11.53
CA ILE A 58 -0.14 0.52 -11.51
C ILE A 58 0.43 0.47 -12.93
N ARG A 59 -0.32 -0.05 -13.91
CA ARG A 59 0.11 -0.15 -15.30
C ARG A 59 0.41 1.21 -15.94
N ALA A 60 -0.39 2.22 -15.64
CA ALA A 60 -0.18 3.58 -16.11
C ALA A 60 1.09 4.22 -15.52
N ALA A 61 1.50 3.82 -14.32
CA ALA A 61 2.71 4.31 -13.65
C ALA A 61 4.01 3.66 -14.14
N VAL A 62 3.93 2.51 -14.84
CA VAL A 62 5.11 1.82 -15.39
C VAL A 62 5.67 2.60 -16.57
N VAL A 63 6.97 2.83 -16.58
CA VAL A 63 7.68 3.42 -17.73
C VAL A 63 8.05 2.30 -18.70
N TRP A 64 7.11 1.92 -19.54
CA TRP A 64 7.23 0.78 -20.47
C TRP A 64 8.40 0.91 -21.44
N ALA A 65 8.76 2.12 -21.84
CA ALA A 65 9.92 2.37 -22.69
C ALA A 65 11.23 1.85 -22.06
N ASN A 66 11.35 1.93 -20.74
CA ASN A 66 12.53 1.47 -20.02
C ASN A 66 12.59 -0.07 -19.87
N LEU A 67 11.53 -0.78 -20.21
CA LEU A 67 11.47 -2.24 -20.29
C LEU A 67 11.72 -2.79 -21.70
N THR A 68 12.04 -1.91 -22.67
CA THR A 68 12.24 -2.28 -24.08
C THR A 68 13.64 -2.03 -24.63
N PRO A 69 14.70 -1.77 -23.84
CA PRO A 69 16.01 -1.50 -24.41
C PRO A 69 16.54 -2.73 -25.15
N SER A 70 17.23 -2.47 -26.26
CA SER A 70 17.89 -3.46 -27.08
C SER A 70 19.35 -3.64 -26.65
N ASP A 71 19.86 -4.86 -26.74
CA ASP A 71 21.30 -5.13 -26.60
C ASP A 71 22.05 -4.89 -27.91
N VAL A 72 21.36 -4.54 -28.98
CA VAL A 72 21.96 -4.25 -30.31
C VAL A 72 22.36 -2.78 -30.42
N PRO A 73 23.56 -2.49 -30.91
CA PRO A 73 24.08 -1.11 -30.99
C PRO A 73 23.27 -0.16 -31.88
N ASP A 74 22.50 -0.68 -32.85
CA ASP A 74 21.69 0.12 -33.77
C ASP A 74 20.42 0.71 -33.13
N GLY A 75 20.14 0.35 -31.89
CA GLY A 75 18.99 0.88 -31.14
C GLY A 75 17.63 0.36 -31.61
N THR A 76 17.58 -0.62 -32.49
CA THR A 76 16.33 -1.21 -32.98
C THR A 76 15.60 -1.91 -31.83
N GLN A 77 14.51 -1.32 -31.39
CA GLN A 77 13.72 -1.80 -30.25
C GLN A 77 12.59 -2.73 -30.71
N ASN A 78 12.92 -3.91 -31.12
CA ASN A 78 11.94 -4.95 -31.38
C ASN A 78 12.07 -6.11 -30.36
N TRP A 79 11.08 -6.98 -30.34
CA TRP A 79 11.06 -8.08 -29.39
C TRP A 79 12.29 -9.00 -29.47
N MET A 80 12.79 -9.25 -30.68
CA MET A 80 13.92 -10.15 -30.90
C MET A 80 15.27 -9.57 -30.43
N ASN A 81 15.38 -8.23 -30.45
CA ASN A 81 16.62 -7.51 -30.08
C ASN A 81 16.61 -7.07 -28.61
N ARG A 82 15.55 -7.37 -27.90
CA ARG A 82 15.42 -7.00 -26.48
C ARG A 82 16.36 -7.85 -25.62
N SER A 83 17.03 -7.23 -24.66
CA SER A 83 17.92 -7.95 -23.75
C SER A 83 17.20 -9.06 -23.00
N LEU A 84 17.87 -10.16 -22.71
CA LEU A 84 17.31 -11.26 -21.92
C LEU A 84 16.87 -10.82 -20.53
N GLN A 85 17.61 -9.87 -19.92
CA GLN A 85 17.21 -9.29 -18.64
C GLN A 85 15.88 -8.51 -18.75
N CYS A 86 15.72 -7.70 -19.78
CA CYS A 86 14.47 -6.95 -20.00
C CYS A 86 13.29 -7.88 -20.30
N GLN A 87 13.52 -8.94 -21.07
CA GLN A 87 12.52 -9.98 -21.31
C GLN A 87 12.09 -10.65 -20.02
N GLY A 88 13.07 -11.07 -19.17
CA GLY A 88 12.79 -11.69 -17.87
C GLY A 88 12.03 -10.78 -16.92
N LYS A 89 12.47 -9.51 -16.80
CA LYS A 89 11.79 -8.52 -15.94
C LYS A 89 10.37 -8.22 -16.43
N GLN A 90 10.17 -8.06 -17.72
CA GLN A 90 8.84 -7.86 -18.31
C GLN A 90 7.94 -9.08 -18.09
N PHE A 91 8.47 -10.29 -18.26
CA PHE A 91 7.73 -11.51 -17.99
C PHE A 91 7.30 -11.59 -16.51
N ASN A 92 8.22 -11.34 -15.57
CA ASN A 92 7.91 -11.31 -14.14
C ASN A 92 6.82 -10.27 -13.83
N LEU A 93 6.93 -9.07 -14.42
CA LEU A 93 5.92 -8.02 -14.23
C LEU A 93 4.54 -8.46 -14.73
N GLN A 94 4.46 -9.14 -15.89
CA GLN A 94 3.22 -9.66 -16.43
C GLN A 94 2.61 -10.77 -15.56
N MET A 95 3.45 -11.58 -14.92
CA MET A 95 2.99 -12.62 -13.98
C MET A 95 2.45 -12.04 -12.68
N ILE A 96 3.03 -10.92 -12.20
CA ILE A 96 2.65 -10.28 -10.94
C ILE A 96 1.41 -9.40 -11.11
N ILE A 97 1.31 -8.64 -12.20
CA ILE A 97 0.21 -7.69 -12.44
C ILE A 97 -0.88 -8.36 -13.28
N PRO A 98 -2.04 -8.68 -12.71
CA PRO A 98 -3.17 -9.24 -13.47
C PRO A 98 -3.67 -8.25 -14.53
N PHE A 99 -4.47 -8.71 -15.48
CA PHE A 99 -5.01 -7.83 -16.53
C PHE A 99 -6.05 -6.84 -16.00
N THR A 100 -6.83 -7.25 -15.01
CA THR A 100 -7.91 -6.45 -14.42
C THR A 100 -7.99 -6.69 -12.92
N GLY A 101 -8.70 -5.82 -12.20
CA GLY A 101 -8.96 -5.98 -10.78
C GLY A 101 -7.98 -5.21 -9.90
N THR A 102 -7.71 -5.76 -8.75
CA THR A 102 -6.89 -5.14 -7.71
C THR A 102 -5.75 -6.06 -7.28
N LEU A 103 -4.74 -5.46 -6.67
CA LEU A 103 -3.55 -6.12 -6.21
C LEU A 103 -3.34 -5.83 -4.72
N ASN A 104 -3.08 -6.88 -3.94
CA ASN A 104 -2.83 -6.72 -2.51
C ASN A 104 -1.39 -6.24 -2.24
N ALA A 105 -1.22 -4.93 -2.17
CA ALA A 105 0.08 -4.33 -1.88
C ALA A 105 0.52 -4.43 -0.40
N SER A 106 -0.32 -4.95 0.51
CA SER A 106 0.11 -5.27 1.88
C SER A 106 1.05 -6.48 1.91
N ASP A 107 1.04 -7.33 0.87
CA ASP A 107 2.00 -8.41 0.72
C ASP A 107 3.39 -7.87 0.37
N VAL A 108 4.35 -8.12 1.26
CA VAL A 108 5.74 -7.68 1.09
C VAL A 108 6.43 -8.38 -0.09
N ASN A 109 6.14 -9.67 -0.30
CA ASN A 109 6.77 -10.43 -1.39
C ASN A 109 6.32 -9.91 -2.75
N LEU A 110 5.04 -9.54 -2.86
CA LEU A 110 4.51 -8.93 -4.06
C LEU A 110 5.14 -7.57 -4.34
N ARG A 111 5.30 -6.70 -3.32
CA ARG A 111 6.00 -5.41 -3.48
C ARG A 111 7.45 -5.60 -3.89
N ASN A 112 8.16 -6.56 -3.27
CA ASN A 112 9.56 -6.86 -3.62
C ASN A 112 9.67 -7.39 -5.06
N GLY A 113 8.74 -8.24 -5.50
CA GLY A 113 8.67 -8.73 -6.88
C GLY A 113 8.45 -7.59 -7.89
N LEU A 114 7.55 -6.65 -7.60
CA LEU A 114 7.34 -5.46 -8.43
C LEU A 114 8.58 -4.56 -8.45
N GLN A 115 9.23 -4.36 -7.31
CA GLN A 115 10.45 -3.59 -7.21
C GLN A 115 11.56 -4.21 -8.04
N ASP A 116 11.80 -5.51 -7.91
CA ASP A 116 12.79 -6.23 -8.70
C ASP A 116 12.51 -6.14 -10.20
N ALA A 117 11.26 -6.30 -10.60
CA ALA A 117 10.87 -6.21 -12.00
C ALA A 117 11.08 -4.80 -12.60
N LEU A 118 10.97 -3.74 -11.80
CA LEU A 118 10.98 -2.35 -12.27
C LEU A 118 12.31 -1.63 -12.02
N GLN A 119 13.12 -2.06 -11.06
CA GLN A 119 14.42 -1.44 -10.77
C GLN A 119 15.56 -2.15 -11.49
N ASN A 120 16.65 -1.41 -11.70
CA ASN A 120 17.90 -1.94 -12.28
C ASN A 120 17.67 -2.64 -13.62
N VAL A 121 16.81 -2.09 -14.46
CA VAL A 121 16.60 -2.59 -15.81
C VAL A 121 17.78 -2.15 -16.66
N ARG A 122 18.46 -3.12 -17.28
CA ARG A 122 19.64 -2.87 -18.11
C ARG A 122 19.23 -2.25 -19.44
N SER A 123 19.85 -1.16 -19.83
CA SER A 123 19.65 -0.53 -21.12
C SER A 123 20.82 -0.82 -22.06
N GLY A 124 20.58 -1.66 -23.09
CA GLY A 124 21.55 -2.00 -24.12
C GLY A 124 22.72 -2.87 -23.66
N ALA A 125 23.61 -3.23 -24.59
CA ALA A 125 24.74 -4.14 -24.37
C ALA A 125 25.81 -3.59 -23.39
N ALA A 126 25.99 -2.27 -23.36
CA ALA A 126 26.91 -1.56 -22.46
C ALA A 126 26.15 -0.73 -21.42
N GLY A 127 24.86 -0.99 -21.22
CA GLY A 127 23.93 -0.06 -20.68
C GLY A 127 24.01 0.19 -19.18
N ALA A 128 23.81 1.46 -18.84
CA ALA A 128 23.50 1.87 -17.49
C ALA A 128 22.20 1.24 -17.02
N SER A 129 22.14 0.91 -15.75
CA SER A 129 20.90 0.49 -15.09
C SER A 129 19.91 1.66 -15.08
N GLN A 130 18.66 1.42 -15.44
CA GLN A 130 17.60 2.41 -15.36
C GLN A 130 16.39 1.87 -14.58
N ASP A 131 15.55 2.79 -14.11
CA ASP A 131 14.33 2.48 -13.39
C ASP A 131 13.13 2.56 -14.36
N ALA A 132 12.27 1.55 -14.33
CA ALA A 132 11.05 1.49 -15.12
C ALA A 132 9.81 2.04 -14.36
N GLY A 133 10.03 3.00 -13.49
CA GLY A 133 8.96 3.73 -12.80
C GLY A 133 8.61 3.18 -11.42
N TRP A 134 9.53 2.47 -10.73
CA TRP A 134 9.24 1.92 -9.42
C TRP A 134 8.69 2.94 -8.42
N ALA A 135 9.26 4.15 -8.35
CA ALA A 135 8.80 5.18 -7.42
C ALA A 135 7.33 5.58 -7.69
N ALA A 136 6.95 5.73 -8.97
CA ALA A 136 5.59 6.05 -9.36
C ALA A 136 4.63 4.87 -9.07
N VAL A 137 5.02 3.65 -9.44
CA VAL A 137 4.25 2.43 -9.14
C VAL A 137 4.06 2.28 -7.63
N ARG A 138 5.12 2.38 -6.83
CA ARG A 138 5.04 2.31 -5.36
C ARG A 138 4.02 3.32 -4.81
N ASN A 139 3.95 4.52 -5.36
CA ASN A 139 2.99 5.53 -4.93
C ASN A 139 1.53 5.14 -5.22
N THR A 140 1.26 4.31 -6.23
CA THR A 140 -0.08 3.77 -6.50
C THR A 140 -0.44 2.62 -5.57
N LEU A 141 0.55 1.96 -4.97
CA LEU A 141 0.35 0.87 -4.03
C LEU A 141 -0.04 1.35 -2.63
N ALA A 142 0.17 2.63 -2.31
CA ALA A 142 -0.11 3.22 -1.00
C ALA A 142 -1.31 4.15 -1.06
N ARG A 143 -2.10 4.14 0.00
CA ARG A 143 -3.21 5.08 0.23
C ARG A 143 -3.14 5.73 1.60
N LYS A 144 -3.87 6.80 1.78
CA LYS A 144 -4.07 7.39 3.09
C LYS A 144 -4.93 6.48 3.96
N ALA A 145 -4.57 6.39 5.22
CA ALA A 145 -5.28 5.61 6.21
C ALA A 145 -6.36 6.43 6.93
N LYS A 146 -7.35 5.73 7.46
CA LYS A 146 -8.27 6.25 8.48
C LYS A 146 -7.62 6.20 9.86
N TYR A 147 -8.16 6.95 10.83
CA TYR A 147 -7.62 6.89 12.21
C TYR A 147 -7.62 5.47 12.76
N ILE A 148 -8.70 4.71 12.58
CA ILE A 148 -8.76 3.31 13.04
C ILE A 148 -7.69 2.44 12.39
N GLU A 149 -7.42 2.63 11.12
CA GLU A 149 -6.38 1.89 10.40
C GLU A 149 -4.97 2.28 10.90
N GLN A 150 -4.74 3.56 11.20
CA GLN A 150 -3.50 4.03 11.82
C GLN A 150 -3.27 3.42 13.20
N ILE A 151 -4.31 3.40 14.05
CA ILE A 151 -4.24 2.84 15.41
C ILE A 151 -3.88 1.35 15.38
N LEU A 152 -4.44 0.61 14.42
CA LEU A 152 -4.28 -0.84 14.31
C LEU A 152 -3.20 -1.27 13.32
N ALA A 153 -2.51 -0.33 12.65
CA ALA A 153 -1.53 -0.65 11.63
C ALA A 153 -0.32 -1.40 12.21
N ASN A 154 0.22 -2.33 11.41
CA ASN A 154 1.51 -2.94 11.71
C ASN A 154 2.63 -2.03 11.20
N THR A 155 3.42 -1.48 12.11
CA THR A 155 4.54 -0.58 11.79
C THR A 155 5.89 -1.29 11.68
N THR A 156 5.95 -2.61 11.79
CA THR A 156 7.22 -3.37 11.72
C THR A 156 7.87 -3.29 10.32
N THR A 157 7.07 -3.09 9.27
CA THR A 157 7.53 -2.96 7.88
C THR A 157 7.54 -1.52 7.36
N GLY A 158 7.09 -0.57 8.16
CA GLY A 158 7.01 0.85 7.85
C GLY A 158 6.39 1.60 9.01
N ASN A 159 6.46 2.93 9.00
CA ASN A 159 5.93 3.77 10.07
C ASN A 159 4.76 4.67 9.63
N GLY A 160 4.29 4.52 8.38
CA GLY A 160 3.18 5.29 7.84
C GLY A 160 3.46 6.78 7.56
N SER A 161 4.65 7.30 7.85
CA SER A 161 4.96 8.73 7.72
C SER A 161 5.04 9.21 6.27
N THR A 162 5.35 8.33 5.35
CA THR A 162 5.45 8.61 3.91
C THR A 162 4.96 7.43 3.08
N ARG A 163 4.72 7.64 1.76
CA ARG A 163 4.44 6.54 0.83
C ARG A 163 5.59 5.55 0.69
N VAL A 164 6.81 5.95 1.02
CA VAL A 164 7.98 5.05 1.02
C VAL A 164 7.96 4.13 2.22
N LEU A 165 7.51 4.67 3.37
CA LEU A 165 7.45 3.99 4.65
C LEU A 165 6.01 3.64 5.04
N SER A 166 5.15 3.36 4.05
CA SER A 166 3.76 2.96 4.31
C SER A 166 3.69 1.77 5.25
N ALA A 167 2.75 1.81 6.20
CA ALA A 167 2.54 0.71 7.12
C ALA A 167 1.73 -0.43 6.49
N THR A 168 1.88 -1.63 7.01
CA THR A 168 1.04 -2.77 6.63
C THR A 168 -0.27 -2.72 7.40
N MET A 169 -1.38 -2.92 6.69
CA MET A 169 -2.70 -2.95 7.29
C MET A 169 -2.97 -4.26 8.03
N VAL A 170 -3.59 -4.12 9.20
CA VAL A 170 -4.13 -5.23 10.01
C VAL A 170 -5.65 -5.15 10.09
N TRP A 171 -6.19 -3.94 9.99
CA TRP A 171 -7.61 -3.64 9.87
C TRP A 171 -7.84 -2.74 8.66
N GLU A 172 -8.92 -2.96 7.93
CA GLU A 172 -9.30 -2.14 6.76
C GLU A 172 -10.77 -1.75 6.83
N GLY A 173 -11.01 -0.49 6.51
CA GLY A 173 -12.36 0.07 6.36
C GLY A 173 -12.84 0.88 7.56
N ASP A 174 -14.17 0.96 7.69
CA ASP A 174 -14.84 1.70 8.75
C ASP A 174 -15.05 0.84 9.99
N ILE A 175 -15.03 1.47 11.16
CA ILE A 175 -15.36 0.82 12.41
C ILE A 175 -16.83 1.11 12.74
N GLY A 176 -17.55 0.11 13.27
CA GLY A 176 -18.91 0.27 13.76
C GLY A 176 -18.99 0.74 15.23
N ASP A 177 -20.12 1.31 15.60
CA ASP A 177 -20.45 1.71 16.98
C ASP A 177 -20.37 0.54 17.97
N ALA A 178 -20.81 -0.65 17.55
CA ALA A 178 -20.72 -1.87 18.37
C ALA A 178 -19.26 -2.28 18.69
N ASP A 179 -18.35 -2.13 17.72
CA ASP A 179 -16.92 -2.41 17.95
C ASP A 179 -16.29 -1.37 18.88
N VAL A 180 -16.68 -0.09 18.74
CA VAL A 180 -16.24 1.00 19.64
C VAL A 180 -16.75 0.75 21.06
N ALA A 181 -18.04 0.41 21.23
CA ALA A 181 -18.63 0.06 22.53
C ALA A 181 -17.89 -1.11 23.16
N ALA A 182 -17.66 -2.18 22.40
CA ALA A 182 -16.94 -3.36 22.86
C ALA A 182 -15.47 -3.05 23.23
N ALA A 183 -14.80 -2.15 22.51
CA ALA A 183 -13.44 -1.74 22.84
C ALA A 183 -13.40 -0.90 24.13
N ARG A 184 -14.35 0.03 24.35
CA ARG A 184 -14.40 0.86 25.55
C ARG A 184 -14.79 0.05 26.81
N ALA A 185 -15.52 -1.06 26.66
CA ALA A 185 -15.90 -1.97 27.73
C ALA A 185 -14.80 -3.01 28.07
N ALA A 186 -13.89 -3.31 27.15
CA ALA A 186 -12.79 -4.26 27.36
C ALA A 186 -11.79 -3.73 28.38
#